data_9874de465134cdad5cb4a2e610660b24
#
_entry.id   9874de465134cdad5cb4a2e610660b24
#
_cell.length_a   1.000
_cell.length_b   1.000
_cell.length_c   1.000
_cell.angle_alpha   90.00
_cell.angle_beta   90.00
_cell.angle_gamma   90.00
#
_symmetry.space_group_name_H-M   'P 1'
#
loop_
_entity.id
_entity.type
_entity.pdbx_description
1 polymer ?
#
loop_
_entity_poly.entity_id
_entity_poly.type
_entity_poly.pdbx_seq_one_letter_code
_entity_poly.pdbx_strand_id
1 'polypeptide(L)'
;WIAPTYHPDLHRFLLQPAPLGVFSGNAGIALFLAGLETVLGTGEFRDLAVGCFAPLRARVRQVGHDGLVRELGLGGGTGVGSLLYGLARTGTLLREDRLLDQARDLTMLLTQRSIDADVHLDAVLGTAGLLLGLLVVHETTGEARALELARHCGGHLIGHRIKSEVGPRAWRTLNGSMLTGLSHGAAGISYALLRLHQATGQSEYEQAALEGIAYERSLYVAQAKNWPDLRRSPE
;
A
#
# COMPACT_ATOMS: atom_id res chain seq x y z
N TRP A 1 2.74 8.98 -19.02
CA TRP A 1 2.06 7.83 -19.63
C TRP A 1 0.57 8.15 -19.78
N ILE A 2 -0.07 7.54 -20.77
CA ILE A 2 -1.50 7.64 -21.06
C ILE A 2 -2.08 6.24 -21.00
N ALA A 3 -3.23 6.09 -20.35
CA ALA A 3 -3.92 4.82 -20.17
C ALA A 3 -5.41 4.95 -20.51
N PRO A 4 -6.07 3.90 -21.00
CA PRO A 4 -7.52 3.87 -21.10
C PRO A 4 -8.13 3.76 -19.70
N THR A 5 -8.95 4.76 -19.34
CA THR A 5 -9.68 4.76 -18.06
C THR A 5 -11.17 4.69 -18.37
N TYR A 6 -11.88 3.73 -17.74
CA TYR A 6 -13.33 3.60 -17.88
C TYR A 6 -14.03 4.75 -17.15
N HIS A 7 -14.90 5.44 -17.85
CA HIS A 7 -15.73 6.52 -17.30
C HIS A 7 -17.17 6.01 -17.13
N PRO A 8 -17.64 5.77 -15.90
CA PRO A 8 -18.95 5.17 -15.66
C PRO A 8 -20.11 5.97 -16.27
N ASP A 9 -20.12 7.30 -16.07
CA ASP A 9 -21.21 8.16 -16.54
C ASP A 9 -21.32 8.23 -18.07
N LEU A 10 -20.22 7.97 -18.77
CA LEU A 10 -20.15 7.98 -20.23
C LEU A 10 -20.20 6.57 -20.83
N HIS A 11 -20.19 5.52 -20.01
CA HIS A 11 -20.14 4.11 -20.42
C HIS A 11 -19.05 3.82 -21.47
N ARG A 12 -17.89 4.48 -21.39
CA ARG A 12 -16.78 4.32 -22.36
C ARG A 12 -15.42 4.53 -21.73
N PHE A 13 -14.39 4.03 -22.43
CA PHE A 13 -13.00 4.32 -22.09
C PHE A 13 -12.56 5.65 -22.69
N LEU A 14 -11.86 6.44 -21.88
CA LEU A 14 -11.18 7.67 -22.30
C LEU A 14 -9.67 7.49 -22.13
N LEU A 15 -8.88 8.03 -23.04
CA LEU A 15 -7.45 8.12 -22.85
C LEU A 15 -7.15 9.27 -21.89
N GLN A 16 -6.53 8.96 -20.78
CA GLN A 16 -6.19 9.90 -19.72
C GLN A 16 -4.76 9.69 -19.24
N PRO A 17 -4.13 10.68 -18.56
CA PRO A 17 -2.88 10.45 -17.87
C PRO A 17 -3.00 9.24 -16.92
N ALA A 18 -2.00 8.35 -16.94
CA ALA A 18 -1.99 7.20 -16.05
C ALA A 18 -2.02 7.66 -14.58
N PRO A 19 -2.72 6.95 -13.68
CA PRO A 19 -2.71 7.21 -12.24
C PRO A 19 -1.29 7.22 -11.66
N LEU A 20 -1.13 7.67 -10.42
CA LEU A 20 0.18 7.79 -9.79
C LEU A 20 0.68 6.48 -9.14
N GLY A 21 -0.24 5.64 -8.67
CA GLY A 21 0.05 4.47 -7.82
C GLY A 21 0.79 3.32 -8.52
N VAL A 22 1.08 2.28 -7.74
CA VAL A 22 1.79 1.08 -8.22
C VAL A 22 0.86 0.16 -9.03
N PHE A 23 -0.39 -0.02 -8.59
CA PHE A 23 -1.26 -1.05 -9.16
C PHE A 23 -1.64 -0.80 -10.63
N SER A 24 -1.94 0.45 -10.99
CA SER A 24 -2.40 0.79 -12.35
C SER A 24 -1.75 2.05 -12.92
N GLY A 25 -0.61 2.48 -12.36
CA GLY A 25 -0.08 3.81 -12.67
C GLY A 25 1.44 3.93 -12.78
N ASN A 26 1.86 5.18 -12.75
CA ASN A 26 3.24 5.58 -13.03
C ASN A 26 4.28 4.94 -12.10
N ALA A 27 3.97 4.77 -10.80
CA ALA A 27 4.89 4.14 -9.86
C ALA A 27 5.15 2.67 -10.19
N GLY A 28 4.12 1.93 -10.67
CA GLY A 28 4.28 0.55 -11.14
C GLY A 28 5.13 0.46 -12.42
N ILE A 29 4.90 1.38 -13.36
CA ILE A 29 5.71 1.47 -14.58
C ILE A 29 7.17 1.79 -14.22
N ALA A 30 7.41 2.72 -13.28
CA ALA A 30 8.74 3.06 -12.80
C ALA A 30 9.47 1.84 -12.23
N LEU A 31 8.79 1.06 -11.39
CA LEU A 31 9.35 -0.17 -10.80
C LEU A 31 9.73 -1.19 -11.85
N PHE A 32 8.85 -1.41 -12.84
CA PHE A 32 9.13 -2.33 -13.95
C PHE A 32 10.36 -1.88 -14.74
N LEU A 33 10.42 -0.61 -15.14
CA LEU A 33 11.53 -0.07 -15.90
C LEU A 33 12.84 -0.08 -15.12
N ALA A 34 12.79 0.21 -13.80
CA ALA A 34 13.96 0.13 -12.93
C ALA A 34 14.49 -1.30 -12.77
N GLY A 35 13.57 -2.27 -12.63
CA GLY A 35 13.92 -3.69 -12.61
C GLY A 35 14.56 -4.14 -13.94
N LEU A 36 13.97 -3.72 -15.06
CA LEU A 36 14.48 -4.02 -16.39
C LEU A 36 15.89 -3.42 -16.59
N GLU A 37 16.10 -2.15 -16.18
CA GLU A 37 17.42 -1.51 -16.23
C GLU A 37 18.45 -2.25 -15.38
N THR A 38 18.04 -2.70 -14.18
CA THR A 38 18.94 -3.45 -13.28
C THR A 38 19.40 -4.78 -13.91
N VAL A 39 18.53 -5.42 -14.69
CA VAL A 39 18.85 -6.71 -15.36
C VAL A 39 19.66 -6.51 -16.62
N LEU A 40 19.32 -5.52 -17.44
CA LEU A 40 19.95 -5.29 -18.75
C LEU A 40 21.21 -4.42 -18.66
N GLY A 41 21.26 -3.46 -17.76
CA GLY A 41 22.42 -2.56 -17.56
C GLY A 41 22.74 -1.65 -18.75
N THR A 42 21.74 -1.35 -19.60
CA THR A 42 21.93 -0.61 -20.86
C THR A 42 21.94 0.91 -20.67
N GLY A 43 21.38 1.42 -19.57
CA GLY A 43 21.15 2.84 -19.33
C GLY A 43 19.87 3.40 -19.99
N GLU A 44 19.22 2.64 -20.87
CA GLU A 44 18.07 3.10 -21.67
C GLU A 44 16.81 3.38 -20.86
N PHE A 45 16.58 2.59 -19.79
CA PHE A 45 15.32 2.65 -19.02
C PHE A 45 15.39 3.55 -17.80
N ARG A 46 16.61 3.98 -17.40
CA ARG A 46 16.84 4.78 -16.19
C ARG A 46 16.04 6.09 -16.20
N ASP A 47 16.21 6.91 -17.23
CA ASP A 47 15.56 8.23 -17.31
C ASP A 47 14.04 8.11 -17.45
N LEU A 48 13.57 7.07 -18.15
CA LEU A 48 12.15 6.77 -18.26
C LEU A 48 11.55 6.40 -16.91
N ALA A 49 12.22 5.55 -16.12
CA ALA A 49 11.77 5.16 -14.78
C ALA A 49 11.71 6.36 -13.83
N VAL A 50 12.76 7.18 -13.79
CA VAL A 50 12.79 8.42 -12.98
C VAL A 50 11.71 9.42 -13.44
N GLY A 51 11.51 9.52 -14.75
CA GLY A 51 10.53 10.40 -15.38
C GLY A 51 9.09 10.06 -15.00
N CYS A 52 8.78 8.78 -14.66
CA CYS A 52 7.46 8.35 -14.21
C CYS A 52 6.97 9.10 -12.96
N PHE A 53 7.87 9.63 -12.14
CA PHE A 53 7.49 10.40 -10.94
C PHE A 53 7.31 11.92 -11.19
N ALA A 54 7.47 12.40 -12.44
CA ALA A 54 7.25 13.81 -12.77
C ALA A 54 5.78 14.25 -12.50
N PRO A 55 4.73 13.45 -12.82
CA PRO A 55 3.35 13.79 -12.49
C PRO A 55 3.10 13.92 -10.99
N LEU A 56 3.74 13.08 -10.15
CA LEU A 56 3.65 13.19 -8.70
C LEU A 56 4.17 14.55 -8.22
N ARG A 57 5.36 14.96 -8.68
CA ARG A 57 5.94 16.26 -8.33
C ARG A 57 5.05 17.44 -8.76
N ALA A 58 4.43 17.34 -9.93
CA ALA A 58 3.48 18.34 -10.41
C ALA A 58 2.23 18.39 -9.53
N ARG A 59 1.69 17.21 -9.14
CA ARG A 59 0.48 17.13 -8.31
C ARG A 59 0.71 17.69 -6.92
N VAL A 60 1.82 17.35 -6.27
CA VAL A 60 2.20 17.93 -4.96
C VAL A 60 2.21 19.46 -4.99
N ARG A 61 2.77 20.06 -6.06
CA ARG A 61 2.76 21.53 -6.22
C ARG A 61 1.36 22.14 -6.40
N GLN A 62 0.42 21.39 -6.99
CA GLN A 62 -0.94 21.89 -7.27
C GLN A 62 -1.86 21.81 -6.05
N VAL A 63 -1.88 20.68 -5.36
CA VAL A 63 -2.86 20.43 -4.29
C VAL A 63 -2.28 20.59 -2.89
N GLY A 64 -0.99 20.81 -2.79
CA GLY A 64 -0.30 20.78 -1.52
C GLY A 64 -0.28 19.37 -0.92
N HIS A 65 0.29 19.26 0.26
CA HIS A 65 0.59 17.99 0.90
C HIS A 65 -0.66 17.32 1.46
N ASP A 66 -1.46 18.05 2.22
CA ASP A 66 -2.74 17.52 2.77
C ASP A 66 -3.74 17.18 1.69
N GLY A 67 -3.70 17.90 0.56
CA GLY A 67 -4.51 17.63 -0.60
C GLY A 67 -4.19 16.29 -1.23
N LEU A 68 -2.91 15.95 -1.34
CA LEU A 68 -2.47 14.68 -1.94
C LEU A 68 -2.95 13.46 -1.13
N VAL A 69 -2.80 13.49 0.19
CA VAL A 69 -3.24 12.40 1.08
C VAL A 69 -4.76 12.22 1.01
N ARG A 70 -5.51 13.31 1.00
CA ARG A 70 -6.99 13.26 0.88
C ARG A 70 -7.46 12.72 -0.48
N GLU A 71 -6.74 13.04 -1.54
CA GLU A 71 -7.09 12.62 -2.91
C GLU A 71 -6.77 11.14 -3.15
N LEU A 72 -5.60 10.69 -2.72
CA LEU A 72 -5.11 9.36 -3.04
C LEU A 72 -5.47 8.30 -1.99
N GLY A 73 -5.75 8.71 -0.76
CA GLY A 73 -5.84 7.78 0.38
C GLY A 73 -4.49 7.21 0.79
N LEU A 74 -4.51 6.23 1.68
CA LEU A 74 -3.30 5.69 2.32
C LEU A 74 -2.70 4.47 1.61
N GLY A 75 -3.50 3.68 0.93
CA GLY A 75 -3.23 2.30 0.50
C GLY A 75 -1.93 2.03 -0.26
N GLY A 76 -1.53 0.76 -0.27
CA GLY A 76 -0.34 0.27 -0.95
C GLY A 76 -0.53 0.00 -2.44
N GLY A 77 -1.77 -0.03 -2.95
CA GLY A 77 -2.06 -0.19 -4.37
C GLY A 77 -2.12 1.13 -5.13
N THR A 78 -2.91 2.08 -4.61
CA THR A 78 -3.23 3.34 -5.30
C THR A 78 -2.90 4.58 -4.47
N GLY A 79 -2.81 4.46 -3.15
CA GLY A 79 -2.61 5.54 -2.19
C GLY A 79 -1.15 5.96 -1.98
N VAL A 80 -0.93 6.76 -0.95
CA VAL A 80 0.41 7.27 -0.59
C VAL A 80 1.38 6.14 -0.26
N GLY A 81 0.92 5.05 0.37
CA GLY A 81 1.74 3.85 0.63
C GLY A 81 2.35 3.27 -0.66
N SER A 82 1.58 3.28 -1.76
CA SER A 82 2.07 2.84 -3.07
C SER A 82 3.18 3.75 -3.62
N LEU A 83 3.07 5.06 -3.40
CA LEU A 83 4.07 6.03 -3.85
C LEU A 83 5.36 5.91 -3.04
N LEU A 84 5.26 5.74 -1.72
CA LEU A 84 6.40 5.49 -0.84
C LEU A 84 7.17 4.24 -1.29
N TYR A 85 6.44 3.15 -1.50
CA TYR A 85 7.02 1.90 -2.00
C TYR A 85 7.69 2.09 -3.37
N GLY A 86 6.98 2.70 -4.32
CA GLY A 86 7.47 2.92 -5.68
C GLY A 86 8.74 3.79 -5.71
N LEU A 87 8.73 4.92 -5.00
CA LEU A 87 9.89 5.82 -4.90
C LEU A 87 11.09 5.13 -4.27
N ALA A 88 10.92 4.50 -3.10
CA ALA A 88 11.99 3.87 -2.36
C ALA A 88 12.61 2.70 -3.13
N ARG A 89 11.78 1.81 -3.70
CA ARG A 89 12.29 0.65 -4.46
C ARG A 89 12.94 1.06 -5.79
N THR A 90 12.33 1.99 -6.54
CA THR A 90 12.93 2.51 -7.78
C THR A 90 14.26 3.21 -7.47
N GLY A 91 14.30 4.04 -6.42
CA GLY A 91 15.53 4.72 -5.98
C GLY A 91 16.63 3.75 -5.61
N THR A 92 16.32 2.67 -4.91
CA THR A 92 17.26 1.61 -4.53
C THR A 92 17.78 0.86 -5.76
N LEU A 93 16.90 0.41 -6.66
CA LEU A 93 17.26 -0.34 -7.87
C LEU A 93 18.18 0.47 -8.78
N LEU A 94 17.89 1.74 -8.96
CA LEU A 94 18.65 2.64 -9.83
C LEU A 94 19.80 3.36 -9.12
N ARG A 95 19.96 3.22 -7.80
CA ARG A 95 20.88 4.03 -6.97
C ARG A 95 20.66 5.53 -7.21
N GLU A 96 19.39 5.95 -7.12
CA GLU A 96 18.96 7.32 -7.39
C GLU A 96 18.47 7.98 -6.11
N ASP A 97 19.38 8.67 -5.41
CA ASP A 97 19.14 9.27 -4.11
C ASP A 97 17.98 10.28 -4.11
N ARG A 98 17.77 11.00 -5.23
CA ARG A 98 16.66 11.95 -5.37
C ARG A 98 15.30 11.30 -5.20
N LEU A 99 15.12 10.03 -5.58
CA LEU A 99 13.87 9.31 -5.36
C LEU A 99 13.72 8.90 -3.89
N LEU A 100 14.84 8.56 -3.23
CA LEU A 100 14.87 8.28 -1.80
C LEU A 100 14.53 9.53 -0.99
N ASP A 101 15.06 10.70 -1.37
CA ASP A 101 14.73 11.98 -0.75
C ASP A 101 13.24 12.32 -0.94
N GLN A 102 12.68 12.12 -2.14
CA GLN A 102 11.25 12.30 -2.37
C GLN A 102 10.39 11.37 -1.51
N ALA A 103 10.84 10.13 -1.25
CA ALA A 103 10.14 9.23 -0.34
C ALA A 103 10.17 9.73 1.11
N ARG A 104 11.32 10.28 1.58
CA ARG A 104 11.41 10.96 2.90
C ARG A 104 10.47 12.15 2.99
N ASP A 105 10.52 13.04 1.99
CA ASP A 105 9.66 14.23 1.93
C ASP A 105 8.19 13.84 1.99
N LEU A 106 7.78 12.82 1.22
CA LEU A 106 6.41 12.34 1.23
C LEU A 106 6.01 11.74 2.59
N THR A 107 6.94 11.09 3.29
CA THR A 107 6.72 10.58 4.65
C THR A 107 6.43 11.70 5.65
N MET A 108 7.11 12.85 5.52
CA MET A 108 6.93 13.99 6.41
C MET A 108 5.53 14.64 6.30
N LEU A 109 4.79 14.35 5.24
CA LEU A 109 3.42 14.86 5.02
C LEU A 109 2.37 14.06 5.78
N LEU A 110 2.71 12.85 6.20
CA LEU A 110 1.80 11.97 6.91
C LEU A 110 1.68 12.36 8.37
N THR A 111 0.45 12.39 8.85
CA THR A 111 0.13 12.67 10.25
C THR A 111 -0.54 11.46 10.89
N GLN A 112 -0.46 11.34 12.21
CA GLN A 112 -1.23 10.33 12.95
C GLN A 112 -2.73 10.48 12.68
N ARG A 113 -3.23 11.71 12.61
CA ARG A 113 -4.64 11.98 12.31
C ARG A 113 -5.08 11.41 10.96
N SER A 114 -4.23 11.42 9.94
CA SER A 114 -4.57 10.83 8.65
C SER A 114 -4.68 9.30 8.71
N ILE A 115 -3.89 8.66 9.59
CA ILE A 115 -3.94 7.23 9.84
C ILE A 115 -5.19 6.88 10.66
N ASP A 116 -5.46 7.64 11.72
CA ASP A 116 -6.62 7.42 12.60
C ASP A 116 -7.96 7.58 11.88
N ALA A 117 -7.99 8.36 10.80
CA ALA A 117 -9.18 8.54 9.97
C ALA A 117 -9.41 7.41 8.95
N ASP A 118 -8.47 6.48 8.80
CA ASP A 118 -8.61 5.39 7.82
C ASP A 118 -9.59 4.32 8.31
N VAL A 119 -10.51 3.95 7.41
CA VAL A 119 -11.52 2.91 7.63
C VAL A 119 -11.34 1.70 6.73
N HIS A 120 -10.43 1.76 5.75
CA HIS A 120 -10.20 0.68 4.80
C HIS A 120 -9.34 -0.43 5.37
N LEU A 121 -8.32 -0.09 6.14
CA LEU A 121 -7.40 -0.97 6.88
C LEU A 121 -6.54 -1.90 6.02
N ASP A 122 -6.97 -2.29 4.84
CA ASP A 122 -6.38 -3.33 4.00
C ASP A 122 -5.07 -2.91 3.29
N ALA A 123 -4.46 -3.86 2.57
CA ALA A 123 -3.18 -3.63 1.90
C ALA A 123 -3.29 -2.75 0.65
N VAL A 124 -4.42 -2.78 -0.06
CA VAL A 124 -4.57 -2.04 -1.34
C VAL A 124 -5.02 -0.62 -1.11
N LEU A 125 -6.03 -0.40 -0.25
CA LEU A 125 -6.69 0.89 -0.06
C LEU A 125 -6.34 1.57 1.27
N GLY A 126 -5.89 0.83 2.29
CA GLY A 126 -5.84 1.30 3.67
C GLY A 126 -4.48 1.25 4.35
N THR A 127 -4.55 1.35 5.66
CA THR A 127 -3.42 1.50 6.59
C THR A 127 -2.38 0.38 6.48
N ALA A 128 -2.78 -0.88 6.20
CA ALA A 128 -1.80 -1.97 6.04
C ALA A 128 -0.88 -1.71 4.83
N GLY A 129 -1.41 -1.16 3.74
CA GLY A 129 -0.61 -0.76 2.59
C GLY A 129 0.32 0.41 2.87
N LEU A 130 -0.14 1.40 3.62
CA LEU A 130 0.72 2.50 4.08
C LEU A 130 1.87 1.98 4.96
N LEU A 131 1.56 1.11 5.92
CA LEU A 131 2.55 0.49 6.80
C LEU A 131 3.67 -0.16 5.99
N LEU A 132 3.33 -0.96 4.98
CA LEU A 132 4.32 -1.61 4.11
C LEU A 132 5.18 -0.59 3.35
N GLY A 133 4.60 0.48 2.83
CA GLY A 133 5.33 1.57 2.18
C GLY A 133 6.31 2.27 3.13
N LEU A 134 5.86 2.59 4.35
CA LEU A 134 6.68 3.22 5.39
C LEU A 134 7.85 2.33 5.83
N LEU A 135 7.64 1.03 5.99
CA LEU A 135 8.71 0.09 6.32
C LEU A 135 9.78 0.07 5.23
N VAL A 136 9.39 0.09 3.96
CA VAL A 136 10.36 0.14 2.86
C VAL A 136 11.17 1.43 2.88
N VAL A 137 10.55 2.59 3.15
CA VAL A 137 11.29 3.86 3.30
C VAL A 137 12.28 3.75 4.45
N HIS A 138 11.85 3.25 5.62
CA HIS A 138 12.74 3.07 6.78
C HIS A 138 13.92 2.15 6.45
N GLU A 139 13.65 0.98 5.84
CA GLU A 139 14.67 0.00 5.46
C GLU A 139 15.72 0.56 4.49
N THR A 140 15.29 1.41 3.56
CA THR A 140 16.17 1.90 2.49
C THR A 140 16.89 3.20 2.85
N THR A 141 16.32 4.01 3.74
CA THR A 141 16.81 5.36 4.02
C THR A 141 17.23 5.59 5.48
N GLY A 142 16.86 4.68 6.39
CA GLY A 142 17.05 4.86 7.83
C GLY A 142 16.11 5.90 8.46
N GLU A 143 15.10 6.42 7.71
CA GLU A 143 14.22 7.47 8.19
C GLU A 143 13.43 7.03 9.43
N ALA A 144 13.71 7.66 10.59
CA ALA A 144 13.11 7.30 11.87
C ALA A 144 11.60 7.59 11.91
N ARG A 145 11.18 8.69 11.28
CA ARG A 145 9.77 9.08 11.20
C ARG A 145 8.92 8.04 10.48
N ALA A 146 9.49 7.37 9.47
CA ALA A 146 8.78 6.29 8.77
C ALA A 146 8.48 5.12 9.70
N LEU A 147 9.43 4.72 10.56
CA LEU A 147 9.19 3.65 11.54
C LEU A 147 8.21 4.08 12.64
N GLU A 148 8.27 5.33 13.08
CA GLU A 148 7.31 5.89 14.05
C GLU A 148 5.87 5.80 13.51
N LEU A 149 5.64 6.27 12.28
CA LEU A 149 4.34 6.20 11.63
C LEU A 149 3.91 4.75 11.35
N ALA A 150 4.85 3.86 11.00
CA ALA A 150 4.55 2.44 10.83
C ALA A 150 4.07 1.79 12.14
N ARG A 151 4.65 2.15 13.29
CA ARG A 151 4.15 1.71 14.61
C ARG A 151 2.74 2.25 14.88
N HIS A 152 2.48 3.51 14.52
CA HIS A 152 1.14 4.08 14.65
C HIS A 152 0.11 3.34 13.79
N CYS A 153 0.46 3.00 12.53
CA CYS A 153 -0.35 2.14 11.67
C CYS A 153 -0.61 0.77 12.33
N GLY A 154 0.41 0.15 12.90
CA GLY A 154 0.27 -1.13 13.61
C GLY A 154 -0.72 -1.05 14.77
N GLY A 155 -0.61 0.00 15.60
CA GLY A 155 -1.56 0.28 16.70
C GLY A 155 -2.99 0.47 16.20
N HIS A 156 -3.17 1.24 15.12
CA HIS A 156 -4.47 1.46 14.48
C HIS A 156 -5.08 0.13 14.00
N LEU A 157 -4.32 -0.70 13.30
CA LEU A 157 -4.77 -2.02 12.86
C LEU A 157 -5.15 -2.94 14.04
N ILE A 158 -4.32 -2.97 15.09
CA ILE A 158 -4.60 -3.75 16.30
C ILE A 158 -5.92 -3.31 16.95
N GLY A 159 -6.14 -2.00 17.06
CA GLY A 159 -7.35 -1.43 17.68
C GLY A 159 -8.64 -1.73 16.91
N HIS A 160 -8.56 -1.97 15.61
CA HIS A 160 -9.73 -2.25 14.76
C HIS A 160 -10.05 -3.75 14.57
N ARG A 161 -9.36 -4.65 15.29
CA ARG A 161 -9.70 -6.07 15.27
C ARG A 161 -11.01 -6.33 16.01
N ILE A 162 -11.91 -7.06 15.39
CA ILE A 162 -13.17 -7.48 15.98
C ILE A 162 -13.34 -8.99 15.90
N LYS A 163 -14.09 -9.57 16.83
CA LYS A 163 -14.39 -11.00 16.87
C LYS A 163 -15.18 -11.40 15.62
N SER A 164 -14.73 -12.43 14.92
CA SER A 164 -15.46 -13.01 13.79
C SER A 164 -16.49 -14.05 14.26
N GLU A 165 -17.38 -14.44 13.37
CA GLU A 165 -18.37 -15.52 13.63
C GLU A 165 -17.70 -16.89 13.82
N VAL A 166 -16.51 -17.08 13.22
CA VAL A 166 -15.72 -18.32 13.34
C VAL A 166 -14.74 -18.33 14.53
N GLY A 167 -14.76 -17.28 15.36
CA GLY A 167 -14.02 -17.20 16.62
C GLY A 167 -12.83 -16.26 16.64
N PRO A 168 -11.77 -16.42 15.79
CA PRO A 168 -10.62 -15.52 15.77
C PRO A 168 -11.01 -14.10 15.39
N ARG A 169 -10.27 -13.10 15.92
CA ARG A 169 -10.47 -11.69 15.50
C ARG A 169 -9.88 -11.45 14.12
N ALA A 170 -10.56 -10.60 13.36
CA ALA A 170 -10.14 -10.14 12.05
C ALA A 170 -10.60 -8.68 11.83
N TRP A 171 -10.55 -8.20 10.61
CA TRP A 171 -10.87 -6.83 10.25
C TRP A 171 -12.03 -6.76 9.26
N ARG A 172 -12.89 -5.75 9.44
CA ARG A 172 -13.81 -5.34 8.38
C ARG A 172 -13.07 -4.40 7.44
N THR A 173 -13.10 -4.69 6.16
CA THR A 173 -12.40 -3.95 5.13
C THR A 173 -13.36 -3.52 4.03
N LEU A 174 -13.15 -3.94 2.79
CA LEU A 174 -13.96 -3.54 1.64
C LEU A 174 -15.47 -3.80 1.89
N ASN A 175 -16.29 -2.76 1.74
CA ASN A 175 -17.74 -2.81 1.95
C ASN A 175 -18.17 -3.33 3.35
N GLY A 176 -17.33 -3.18 4.35
CA GLY A 176 -17.59 -3.61 5.71
C GLY A 176 -17.58 -5.13 5.90
N SER A 177 -17.12 -5.90 4.93
CA SER A 177 -16.98 -7.36 4.99
C SER A 177 -15.67 -7.78 5.64
N MET A 178 -15.67 -8.90 6.37
CA MET A 178 -14.44 -9.59 6.79
C MET A 178 -13.99 -10.49 5.64
N LEU A 179 -12.95 -10.05 4.92
CA LEU A 179 -12.47 -10.74 3.74
C LEU A 179 -11.24 -11.60 4.05
N THR A 180 -10.98 -12.58 3.18
CA THR A 180 -9.75 -13.34 3.10
C THR A 180 -8.84 -12.83 1.99
N GLY A 181 -7.56 -13.20 2.02
CA GLY A 181 -6.58 -12.90 0.99
C GLY A 181 -5.74 -11.66 1.23
N LEU A 182 -4.80 -11.41 0.30
CA LEU A 182 -3.77 -10.39 0.46
C LEU A 182 -4.30 -8.97 0.22
N SER A 183 -5.14 -8.78 -0.78
CA SER A 183 -5.52 -7.43 -1.25
C SER A 183 -6.38 -6.69 -0.23
N HIS A 184 -7.52 -7.30 0.14
CA HIS A 184 -8.54 -6.68 1.00
C HIS A 184 -8.85 -7.50 2.25
N GLY A 185 -8.15 -8.59 2.50
CA GLY A 185 -8.44 -9.53 3.58
C GLY A 185 -7.42 -9.55 4.70
N ALA A 186 -7.70 -10.44 5.66
CA ALA A 186 -6.90 -10.57 6.87
C ALA A 186 -5.45 -11.01 6.60
N ALA A 187 -5.18 -11.75 5.51
CA ALA A 187 -3.82 -12.17 5.16
C ALA A 187 -2.90 -10.97 4.85
N GLY A 188 -3.38 -9.96 4.11
CA GLY A 188 -2.60 -8.76 3.81
C GLY A 188 -2.27 -7.93 5.04
N ILE A 189 -3.25 -7.77 5.94
CA ILE A 189 -3.05 -7.05 7.20
C ILE A 189 -2.09 -7.83 8.11
N SER A 190 -2.26 -9.15 8.21
CA SER A 190 -1.37 -10.02 8.98
C SER A 190 0.06 -9.96 8.44
N TYR A 191 0.24 -9.97 7.13
CA TYR A 191 1.55 -9.81 6.51
C TYR A 191 2.19 -8.47 6.89
N ALA A 192 1.46 -7.38 6.82
CA ALA A 192 1.95 -6.05 7.19
C ALA A 192 2.38 -6.00 8.68
N LEU A 193 1.59 -6.58 9.58
CA LEU A 193 1.91 -6.67 11.00
C LEU A 193 3.13 -7.55 11.28
N LEU A 194 3.31 -8.68 10.58
CA LEU A 194 4.52 -9.50 10.69
C LEU A 194 5.78 -8.75 10.23
N ARG A 195 5.68 -7.96 9.16
CA ARG A 195 6.79 -7.11 8.71
C ARG A 195 7.12 -6.04 9.76
N LEU A 196 6.10 -5.46 10.42
CA LEU A 196 6.33 -4.51 11.51
C LEU A 196 6.94 -5.19 12.74
N HIS A 197 6.49 -6.39 13.10
CA HIS A 197 7.13 -7.20 14.13
C HIS A 197 8.61 -7.43 13.81
N GLN A 198 8.94 -7.84 12.60
CA GLN A 198 10.32 -8.06 12.16
C GLN A 198 11.18 -6.79 12.29
N ALA A 199 10.63 -5.62 12.01
CA ALA A 199 11.35 -4.35 12.09
C ALA A 199 11.51 -3.82 13.53
N THR A 200 10.61 -4.20 14.46
CA THR A 200 10.54 -3.59 15.80
C THR A 200 10.80 -4.55 16.95
N GLY A 201 10.68 -5.87 16.75
CA GLY A 201 10.74 -6.90 17.79
C GLY A 201 9.50 -6.93 18.71
N GLN A 202 8.48 -6.11 18.49
CA GLN A 202 7.31 -6.01 19.37
C GLN A 202 6.34 -7.18 19.12
N SER A 203 6.16 -8.06 20.12
CA SER A 203 5.37 -9.29 20.02
C SER A 203 3.88 -9.08 19.82
N GLU A 204 3.34 -7.92 20.17
CA GLU A 204 1.93 -7.59 19.97
C GLU A 204 1.51 -7.62 18.49
N TYR A 205 2.40 -7.23 17.58
CA TYR A 205 2.16 -7.29 16.14
C TYR A 205 2.11 -8.72 15.63
N GLU A 206 3.03 -9.57 16.11
CA GLU A 206 3.03 -11.01 15.79
C GLU A 206 1.75 -11.69 16.28
N GLN A 207 1.35 -11.45 17.53
CA GLN A 207 0.12 -12.01 18.10
C GLN A 207 -1.12 -11.62 17.30
N ALA A 208 -1.20 -10.34 16.90
CA ALA A 208 -2.29 -9.84 16.09
C ALA A 208 -2.33 -10.47 14.69
N ALA A 209 -1.17 -10.64 14.08
CA ALA A 209 -1.03 -11.28 12.77
C ALA A 209 -1.41 -12.77 12.83
N LEU A 210 -0.94 -13.50 13.85
CA LEU A 210 -1.27 -14.92 14.02
C LEU A 210 -2.77 -15.14 14.21
N GLU A 211 -3.46 -14.23 14.89
CA GLU A 211 -4.91 -14.28 15.03
C GLU A 211 -5.63 -14.07 13.67
N GLY A 212 -5.19 -13.13 12.85
CA GLY A 212 -5.68 -12.96 11.48
C GLY A 212 -5.40 -14.18 10.58
N ILE A 213 -4.24 -14.82 10.73
CA ILE A 213 -3.92 -16.07 10.04
C ILE A 213 -4.83 -17.22 10.51
N ALA A 214 -5.16 -17.27 11.80
CA ALA A 214 -6.11 -18.26 12.32
C ALA A 214 -7.52 -18.06 11.71
N TYR A 215 -7.95 -16.80 11.54
CA TYR A 215 -9.17 -16.48 10.82
C TYR A 215 -9.13 -16.99 9.36
N GLU A 216 -8.08 -16.70 8.62
CA GLU A 216 -7.90 -17.19 7.24
C GLU A 216 -8.01 -18.73 7.17
N ARG A 217 -7.30 -19.43 8.07
CA ARG A 217 -7.30 -20.89 8.12
C ARG A 217 -8.67 -21.48 8.43
N SER A 218 -9.46 -20.83 9.28
CA SER A 218 -10.80 -21.30 9.67
C SER A 218 -11.82 -21.28 8.51
N LEU A 219 -11.54 -20.49 7.47
CA LEU A 219 -12.38 -20.35 6.28
C LEU A 219 -11.92 -21.17 5.07
N TYR A 220 -10.78 -21.86 5.18
CA TYR A 220 -10.28 -22.69 4.10
C TYR A 220 -11.17 -23.92 3.87
N VAL A 221 -11.63 -24.10 2.62
CA VAL A 221 -12.48 -25.23 2.22
C VAL A 221 -11.61 -26.30 1.58
N ALA A 222 -11.28 -27.35 2.32
CA ALA A 222 -10.36 -28.40 1.88
C ALA A 222 -10.81 -29.10 0.59
N GLN A 223 -12.11 -29.34 0.40
CA GLN A 223 -12.68 -29.99 -0.79
C GLN A 223 -12.48 -29.13 -2.04
N ALA A 224 -12.62 -27.81 -1.91
CA ALA A 224 -12.39 -26.85 -3.01
C ALA A 224 -10.90 -26.47 -3.17
N LYS A 225 -10.05 -26.84 -2.20
CA LYS A 225 -8.65 -26.40 -2.09
C LYS A 225 -8.49 -24.88 -2.21
N ASN A 226 -9.44 -24.13 -1.68
CA ASN A 226 -9.52 -22.68 -1.82
C ASN A 226 -10.32 -22.04 -0.67
N TRP A 227 -10.30 -20.71 -0.62
CA TRP A 227 -11.15 -19.89 0.24
C TRP A 227 -12.42 -19.47 -0.50
N PRO A 228 -13.55 -19.27 0.21
CA PRO A 228 -14.76 -18.74 -0.37
C PRO A 228 -14.60 -17.26 -0.75
N ASP A 229 -15.30 -16.81 -1.78
CA ASP A 229 -15.46 -15.39 -2.06
C ASP A 229 -16.46 -14.79 -1.06
N LEU A 230 -15.97 -13.95 -0.16
CA LEU A 230 -16.76 -13.32 0.90
C LEU A 230 -17.21 -11.90 0.53
N ARG A 231 -16.93 -11.44 -0.69
CA ARG A 231 -17.41 -10.14 -1.17
C ARG A 231 -18.94 -10.19 -1.31
N ARG A 232 -19.61 -9.24 -0.67
CA ARG A 232 -21.05 -9.08 -0.88
C ARG A 232 -21.24 -8.57 -2.31
N SER A 233 -22.06 -9.26 -3.11
CA SER A 233 -22.53 -8.69 -4.37
C SER A 233 -23.30 -7.40 -4.04
N PRO A 234 -23.08 -6.28 -4.77
CA PRO A 234 -24.01 -5.16 -4.68
C PRO A 234 -25.40 -5.68 -5.07
N GLU A 235 -26.37 -5.44 -4.19
CA GLU A 235 -27.80 -5.69 -4.48
C GLU A 235 -28.28 -4.81 -5.63
#